data_4f601eec1933988fb79228a796f04539
#
_entry.id   4f601eec1933988fb79228a796f04539
#
_cell.length_a   1.000
_cell.length_b   1.000
_cell.length_c   1.000
_cell.angle_alpha   90.00
_cell.angle_beta   90.00
_cell.angle_gamma   90.00
#
_symmetry.space_group_name_H-M   'P 1'
#
loop_
_entity.id
_entity.type
_entity.pdbx_description
1 polymer ?
#
loop_
_entity_poly.entity_id
_entity_poly.type
_entity_poly.pdbx_seq_one_letter_code
_entity_poly.pdbx_strand_id
1 'polypeptide(L)'
;MKVLDACGILHSDLDFSNEEYYITNEVLAEIVNETAKTMVDHGIYTGQLKIRDPTVENIAKVKEAAKKTGDLTRLSGADIGVLALSLECGAEIVSDDYAIQNVAASMRLKYHTTAKEGIQKEYVWEKTCPGCGLKHSIEFTKCEVCGTRLRNVGKKIVKE
;
A
#
# COMPACT_ATOMS: atom_id res chain seq x y z
N MET A 1 -6.20 3.53 -16.65
CA MET A 1 -6.95 3.68 -15.38
C MET A 1 -5.99 3.42 -14.23
N LYS A 2 -5.83 4.38 -13.32
CA LYS A 2 -4.87 4.32 -12.20
C LYS A 2 -5.55 4.70 -10.90
N VAL A 3 -5.12 4.12 -9.77
CA VAL A 3 -5.50 4.52 -8.42
C VAL A 3 -4.32 5.24 -7.79
N LEU A 4 -4.57 6.43 -7.25
CA LEU A 4 -3.55 7.29 -6.66
C LEU A 4 -3.60 7.22 -5.14
N ASP A 5 -2.42 7.16 -4.52
CA ASP A 5 -2.26 7.53 -3.12
C ASP A 5 -1.97 9.04 -2.98
N ALA A 6 -1.85 9.54 -1.77
CA ALA A 6 -1.56 10.95 -1.52
C ALA A 6 -0.20 11.39 -2.09
N CYS A 7 0.82 10.51 -2.05
CA CYS A 7 2.13 10.78 -2.64
C CYS A 7 2.07 10.76 -4.17
N GLY A 8 1.32 9.84 -4.76
CA GLY A 8 1.10 9.75 -6.19
C GLY A 8 0.49 11.02 -6.77
N ILE A 9 -0.39 11.69 -6.03
CA ILE A 9 -0.98 12.98 -6.45
C ILE A 9 0.07 14.10 -6.46
N LEU A 10 0.97 14.11 -5.48
CA LEU A 10 1.96 15.19 -5.32
C LEU A 10 3.15 15.08 -6.27
N HIS A 11 3.54 13.87 -6.65
CA HIS A 11 4.82 13.62 -7.31
C HIS A 11 4.72 13.04 -8.71
N SER A 12 3.51 12.69 -9.18
CA SER A 12 3.33 12.23 -10.56
C SER A 12 2.94 13.35 -11.50
N ASP A 13 3.43 13.27 -12.73
CA ASP A 13 2.93 14.07 -13.84
C ASP A 13 1.58 13.50 -14.29
N LEU A 14 0.49 13.95 -13.65
CA LEU A 14 -0.86 13.48 -13.94
C LEU A 14 -1.33 14.01 -15.30
N ASP A 15 -1.55 13.12 -16.25
CA ASP A 15 -2.11 13.46 -17.56
C ASP A 15 -3.64 13.29 -17.56
N PHE A 16 -4.35 14.31 -17.12
CA PHE A 16 -5.82 14.33 -17.14
C PHE A 16 -6.43 14.42 -18.57
N SER A 17 -5.62 14.43 -19.62
CA SER A 17 -6.14 14.44 -20.99
C SER A 17 -6.35 13.03 -21.54
N ASN A 18 -5.54 12.07 -21.10
CA ASN A 18 -5.50 10.72 -21.70
C ASN A 18 -5.76 9.60 -20.72
N GLU A 19 -5.67 9.84 -19.42
CA GLU A 19 -5.81 8.81 -18.40
C GLU A 19 -6.93 9.10 -17.41
N GLU A 20 -7.56 8.04 -16.93
CA GLU A 20 -8.58 8.07 -15.91
C GLU A 20 -7.97 7.65 -14.56
N TYR A 21 -8.23 8.45 -13.53
CA TYR A 21 -7.68 8.27 -12.20
C TYR A 21 -8.79 8.06 -11.16
N TYR A 22 -8.46 7.32 -10.13
CA TYR A 22 -9.32 7.08 -8.98
C TYR A 22 -8.59 7.42 -7.69
N ILE A 23 -9.31 8.00 -6.73
CA ILE A 23 -8.89 8.16 -5.34
C ILE A 23 -10.02 7.72 -4.42
N THR A 24 -9.69 7.36 -3.18
CA THR A 24 -10.68 7.09 -2.13
C THR A 24 -10.99 8.35 -1.35
N ASN A 25 -12.12 8.37 -0.62
CA ASN A 25 -12.43 9.47 0.29
C ASN A 25 -11.38 9.62 1.39
N GLU A 26 -10.76 8.52 1.86
CA GLU A 26 -9.69 8.57 2.86
C GLU A 26 -8.44 9.25 2.31
N VAL A 27 -8.01 8.94 1.08
CA VAL A 27 -6.91 9.64 0.41
C VAL A 27 -7.23 11.14 0.24
N LEU A 28 -8.46 11.46 -0.20
CA LEU A 28 -8.88 12.86 -0.33
C LEU A 28 -8.78 13.63 1.00
N ALA A 29 -9.15 13.00 2.10
CA ALA A 29 -9.07 13.59 3.44
C ALA A 29 -7.62 13.84 3.93
N GLU A 30 -6.65 13.05 3.45
CA GLU A 30 -5.23 13.22 3.77
C GLU A 30 -4.55 14.36 2.99
N ILE A 31 -5.16 14.87 1.93
CA ILE A 31 -4.59 15.92 1.09
C ILE A 31 -4.74 17.27 1.79
N VAL A 32 -3.64 17.74 2.40
CA VAL A 32 -3.59 19.06 3.06
C VAL A 32 -2.86 20.12 2.21
N ASN A 33 -2.06 19.70 1.24
CA ASN A 33 -1.30 20.59 0.37
C ASN A 33 -2.21 21.29 -0.65
N GLU A 34 -2.16 22.63 -0.72
CA GLU A 34 -3.02 23.44 -1.58
C GLU A 34 -2.83 23.16 -3.08
N THR A 35 -1.59 22.88 -3.51
CA THR A 35 -1.30 22.51 -4.90
C THR A 35 -1.97 21.19 -5.25
N ALA A 36 -1.86 20.19 -4.38
CA ALA A 36 -2.50 18.89 -4.57
C ALA A 36 -4.03 19.01 -4.57
N LYS A 37 -4.62 19.83 -3.71
CA LYS A 37 -6.05 20.11 -3.72
C LYS A 37 -6.50 20.69 -5.06
N THR A 38 -5.77 21.70 -5.55
CA THR A 38 -6.07 22.32 -6.85
C THR A 38 -6.01 21.31 -7.99
N MET A 39 -5.02 20.40 -7.98
CA MET A 39 -4.91 19.34 -8.98
C MET A 39 -6.09 18.35 -8.91
N VAL A 40 -6.48 17.96 -7.70
CA VAL A 40 -7.63 17.08 -7.47
C VAL A 40 -8.92 17.74 -7.94
N ASP A 41 -9.16 18.98 -7.56
CA ASP A 41 -10.34 19.75 -7.96
C ASP A 41 -10.42 19.87 -9.49
N HIS A 42 -9.30 20.15 -10.15
CA HIS A 42 -9.23 20.20 -11.60
C HIS A 42 -9.53 18.83 -12.24
N GLY A 43 -8.94 17.74 -11.71
CA GLY A 43 -9.19 16.38 -12.19
C GLY A 43 -10.65 15.95 -12.02
N ILE A 44 -11.29 16.33 -10.90
CA ILE A 44 -12.72 16.08 -10.65
C ILE A 44 -13.58 16.91 -11.63
N TYR A 45 -13.26 18.19 -11.79
CA TYR A 45 -13.98 19.09 -12.69
C TYR A 45 -13.95 18.59 -14.15
N THR A 46 -12.81 18.07 -14.61
CA THR A 46 -12.66 17.51 -15.96
C THR A 46 -13.25 16.10 -16.10
N GLY A 47 -13.65 15.47 -15.00
CA GLY A 47 -14.19 14.11 -14.97
C GLY A 47 -13.16 13.00 -15.14
N GLN A 48 -11.87 13.33 -15.16
CA GLN A 48 -10.77 12.37 -15.29
C GLN A 48 -10.32 11.78 -13.96
N LEU A 49 -10.59 12.47 -12.85
CA LEU A 49 -10.38 11.97 -11.49
C LEU A 49 -11.73 11.68 -10.84
N LYS A 50 -11.91 10.44 -10.40
CA LYS A 50 -13.15 9.99 -9.76
C LYS A 50 -12.88 9.57 -8.32
N ILE A 51 -13.79 9.93 -7.43
CA ILE A 51 -13.76 9.47 -6.04
C ILE A 51 -14.58 8.18 -5.97
N ARG A 52 -13.97 7.12 -5.48
CA ARG A 52 -14.62 5.83 -5.29
C ARG A 52 -14.02 5.08 -4.13
N ASP A 53 -14.86 4.58 -3.22
CA ASP A 53 -14.41 3.73 -2.13
C ASP A 53 -14.54 2.25 -2.51
N PRO A 54 -13.60 1.40 -2.05
CA PRO A 54 -13.65 -0.02 -2.28
C PRO A 54 -14.71 -0.70 -1.41
N THR A 55 -15.09 -1.91 -1.81
CA THR A 55 -15.98 -2.75 -1.02
C THR A 55 -15.29 -3.29 0.24
N VAL A 56 -16.08 -3.53 1.28
CA VAL A 56 -15.60 -4.10 2.55
C VAL A 56 -14.93 -5.47 2.33
N GLU A 57 -15.41 -6.25 1.37
CA GLU A 57 -14.82 -7.54 1.01
C GLU A 57 -13.38 -7.38 0.50
N ASN A 58 -13.13 -6.42 -0.40
CA ASN A 58 -11.79 -6.19 -0.93
C ASN A 58 -10.85 -5.58 0.11
N ILE A 59 -11.36 -4.73 1.01
CA ILE A 59 -10.62 -4.26 2.18
C ILE A 59 -10.16 -5.44 3.04
N ALA A 60 -11.04 -6.42 3.31
CA ALA A 60 -10.70 -7.60 4.09
C ALA A 60 -9.61 -8.45 3.42
N LYS A 61 -9.69 -8.66 2.09
CA LYS A 61 -8.66 -9.37 1.32
C LYS A 61 -7.29 -8.70 1.40
N VAL A 62 -7.25 -7.37 1.29
CA VAL A 62 -6.01 -6.60 1.41
C VAL A 62 -5.43 -6.70 2.82
N LYS A 63 -6.26 -6.57 3.86
CA LYS A 63 -5.81 -6.73 5.26
C LYS A 63 -5.21 -8.11 5.51
N GLU A 64 -5.81 -9.16 4.94
CA GLU A 64 -5.26 -10.52 5.05
C GLU A 64 -3.91 -10.65 4.34
N ALA A 65 -3.77 -10.10 3.13
CA ALA A 65 -2.51 -10.09 2.41
C ALA A 65 -1.42 -9.29 3.16
N ALA A 66 -1.77 -8.09 3.64
CA ALA A 66 -0.87 -7.24 4.43
C ALA A 66 -0.43 -7.91 5.75
N LYS A 67 -1.32 -8.72 6.35
CA LYS A 67 -0.98 -9.54 7.51
C LYS A 67 0.06 -10.61 7.17
N LYS A 68 -0.08 -11.27 6.03
CA LYS A 68 0.86 -12.32 5.57
C LYS A 68 2.24 -11.75 5.25
N THR A 69 2.34 -10.54 4.66
CA THR A 69 3.62 -9.87 4.42
C THR A 69 4.20 -9.22 5.67
N GLY A 70 3.39 -8.98 6.69
CA GLY A 70 3.76 -8.29 7.93
C GLY A 70 3.70 -6.76 7.82
N ASP A 71 3.11 -6.23 6.76
CA ASP A 71 3.02 -4.77 6.53
C ASP A 71 1.74 -4.15 7.12
N LEU A 72 0.80 -4.95 7.65
CA LEU A 72 -0.51 -4.45 8.13
C LEU A 72 -0.38 -3.27 9.12
N THR A 73 0.64 -3.29 9.98
CA THR A 73 0.86 -2.23 10.98
C THR A 73 1.51 -0.97 10.41
N ARG A 74 1.94 -1.02 9.14
CA ARG A 74 2.59 0.10 8.43
C ARG A 74 1.63 0.81 7.48
N LEU A 75 0.55 0.14 7.10
CA LEU A 75 -0.46 0.69 6.20
C LEU A 75 -1.51 1.48 6.99
N SER A 76 -1.80 2.67 6.53
CA SER A 76 -2.96 3.47 6.98
C SER A 76 -4.27 2.91 6.42
N GLY A 77 -5.40 3.45 6.83
CA GLY A 77 -6.69 3.15 6.22
C GLY A 77 -6.73 3.55 4.75
N ALA A 78 -6.18 4.71 4.42
CA ALA A 78 -6.08 5.20 3.04
C ALA A 78 -5.26 4.26 2.15
N ASP A 79 -4.11 3.75 2.63
CA ASP A 79 -3.27 2.81 1.89
C ASP A 79 -4.01 1.50 1.60
N ILE A 80 -4.72 0.98 2.60
CA ILE A 80 -5.57 -0.21 2.44
C ILE A 80 -6.68 0.06 1.43
N GLY A 81 -7.27 1.26 1.48
CA GLY A 81 -8.29 1.71 0.52
C GLY A 81 -7.77 1.72 -0.92
N VAL A 82 -6.57 2.28 -1.15
CA VAL A 82 -5.91 2.32 -2.47
C VAL A 82 -5.68 0.91 -3.02
N LEU A 83 -5.12 0.02 -2.21
CA LEU A 83 -4.90 -1.39 -2.58
C LEU A 83 -6.21 -2.11 -2.90
N ALA A 84 -7.24 -1.92 -2.08
CA ALA A 84 -8.53 -2.57 -2.24
C ALA A 84 -9.29 -2.06 -3.47
N LEU A 85 -9.21 -0.76 -3.75
CA LEU A 85 -9.82 -0.17 -4.94
C LEU A 85 -9.11 -0.63 -6.22
N SER A 86 -7.77 -0.73 -6.19
CA SER A 86 -6.99 -1.30 -7.29
C SER A 86 -7.38 -2.76 -7.57
N LEU A 87 -7.53 -3.57 -6.52
CA LEU A 87 -7.99 -4.97 -6.64
C LEU A 87 -9.37 -5.05 -7.28
N GLU A 88 -10.28 -4.17 -6.90
CA GLU A 88 -11.66 -4.15 -7.40
C GLU A 88 -11.76 -3.73 -8.86
N CYS A 89 -11.00 -2.69 -9.25
CA CYS A 89 -11.08 -2.10 -10.58
C CYS A 89 -10.08 -2.71 -11.58
N GLY A 90 -9.13 -3.55 -11.13
CA GLY A 90 -8.00 -4.00 -11.95
C GLY A 90 -7.09 -2.84 -12.40
N ALA A 91 -7.09 -1.74 -11.65
CA ALA A 91 -6.34 -0.54 -11.96
C ALA A 91 -4.90 -0.62 -11.45
N GLU A 92 -3.99 0.13 -12.10
CA GLU A 92 -2.60 0.26 -11.64
C GLU A 92 -2.52 1.26 -10.47
N ILE A 93 -1.74 0.92 -9.44
CA ILE A 93 -1.49 1.79 -8.29
C ILE A 93 -0.34 2.75 -8.63
N VAL A 94 -0.48 4.02 -8.28
CA VAL A 94 0.62 4.99 -8.33
C VAL A 94 0.98 5.38 -6.90
N SER A 95 2.11 4.86 -6.41
CA SER A 95 2.56 5.09 -5.05
C SER A 95 4.07 4.90 -4.92
N ASP A 96 4.71 5.75 -4.11
CA ASP A 96 6.10 5.62 -3.72
C ASP A 96 6.27 4.90 -2.36
N ASP A 97 5.18 4.54 -1.69
CA ASP A 97 5.22 3.83 -0.41
C ASP A 97 5.60 2.36 -0.60
N TYR A 98 6.71 1.96 0.04
CA TYR A 98 7.20 0.58 -0.03
C TYR A 98 6.25 -0.45 0.60
N ALA A 99 5.45 -0.10 1.60
CA ALA A 99 4.50 -1.02 2.19
C ALA A 99 3.34 -1.31 1.23
N ILE A 100 2.82 -0.27 0.54
CA ILE A 100 1.83 -0.41 -0.52
C ILE A 100 2.38 -1.30 -1.64
N GLN A 101 3.59 -0.99 -2.13
CA GLN A 101 4.23 -1.75 -3.22
C GLN A 101 4.44 -3.22 -2.84
N ASN A 102 4.89 -3.50 -1.62
CA ASN A 102 5.13 -4.87 -1.15
C ASN A 102 3.85 -5.69 -1.09
N VAL A 103 2.77 -5.13 -0.55
CA VAL A 103 1.46 -5.80 -0.52
C VAL A 103 0.88 -5.93 -1.92
N ALA A 104 1.00 -4.90 -2.78
CA ALA A 104 0.59 -4.97 -4.17
C ALA A 104 1.30 -6.10 -4.92
N ALA A 105 2.63 -6.22 -4.76
CA ALA A 105 3.41 -7.30 -5.34
C ALA A 105 2.94 -8.69 -4.88
N SER A 106 2.68 -8.85 -3.57
CA SER A 106 2.17 -10.11 -3.00
C SER A 106 0.81 -10.50 -3.55
N MET A 107 -0.03 -9.52 -3.87
CA MET A 107 -1.35 -9.68 -4.46
C MET A 107 -1.35 -9.71 -5.99
N ARG A 108 -0.18 -9.56 -6.63
CA ARG A 108 -0.01 -9.45 -8.09
C ARG A 108 -0.76 -8.26 -8.70
N LEU A 109 -0.94 -7.20 -7.93
CA LEU A 109 -1.47 -5.94 -8.44
C LEU A 109 -0.36 -5.18 -9.17
N LYS A 110 -0.75 -4.47 -10.23
CA LYS A 110 0.18 -3.59 -10.94
C LYS A 110 0.38 -2.31 -10.14
N TYR A 111 1.61 -1.85 -10.07
CA TYR A 111 1.93 -0.56 -9.46
C TYR A 111 3.04 0.15 -10.24
N HIS A 112 3.03 1.45 -10.16
CA HIS A 112 4.00 2.37 -10.74
C HIS A 112 4.51 3.33 -9.66
N THR A 113 5.80 3.64 -9.70
CA THR A 113 6.42 4.60 -8.77
C THR A 113 6.74 5.88 -9.51
N THR A 114 6.63 7.01 -8.83
CA THR A 114 7.08 8.30 -9.35
C THR A 114 8.58 8.49 -9.12
N ALA A 115 9.12 7.87 -8.05
CA ALA A 115 10.56 7.78 -7.81
C ALA A 115 11.20 6.68 -8.66
N LYS A 116 12.48 6.85 -8.99
CA LYS A 116 13.18 6.07 -10.02
C LYS A 116 13.29 4.56 -9.81
N GLU A 117 13.05 4.01 -8.62
CA GLU A 117 13.15 2.56 -8.36
C GLU A 117 12.10 2.11 -7.33
N GLY A 118 11.10 1.38 -7.78
CA GLY A 118 10.14 0.67 -6.93
C GLY A 118 10.70 -0.63 -6.34
N ILE A 119 9.88 -1.31 -5.53
CA ILE A 119 10.21 -2.65 -5.02
C ILE A 119 10.34 -3.63 -6.19
N GLN A 120 11.51 -4.26 -6.31
CA GLN A 120 11.77 -5.32 -7.28
C GLN A 120 11.52 -6.73 -6.71
N LYS A 121 11.35 -6.85 -5.39
CA LYS A 121 11.25 -8.13 -4.67
C LYS A 121 10.14 -8.07 -3.62
N GLU A 122 9.37 -9.14 -3.51
CA GLU A 122 8.39 -9.31 -2.44
C GLU A 122 9.10 -9.63 -1.13
N TYR A 123 8.74 -8.93 -0.04
CA TYR A 123 9.32 -9.13 1.27
C TYR A 123 8.28 -9.57 2.29
N VAL A 124 8.65 -10.52 3.13
CA VAL A 124 7.91 -10.88 4.34
C VAL A 124 8.72 -10.49 5.56
N TRP A 125 8.08 -9.80 6.50
CA TRP A 125 8.70 -9.40 7.75
C TRP A 125 8.53 -10.50 8.78
N GLU A 126 9.64 -10.92 9.39
CA GLU A 126 9.66 -11.94 10.46
C GLU A 126 10.51 -11.48 11.64
N LYS A 127 10.20 -11.96 12.84
CA LYS A 127 11.01 -11.74 14.04
C LYS A 127 11.82 -12.98 14.34
N THR A 128 13.10 -12.81 14.66
CA THR A 128 13.96 -13.90 15.15
C THR A 128 14.10 -13.77 16.65
N CYS A 129 13.88 -14.88 17.36
CA CYS A 129 14.06 -14.91 18.81
C CYS A 129 15.54 -14.78 19.18
N PRO A 130 15.93 -13.79 20.00
CA PRO A 130 17.34 -13.64 20.41
C PRO A 130 17.79 -14.73 21.39
N GLY A 131 16.86 -15.47 22.01
CA GLY A 131 17.18 -16.53 22.95
C GLY A 131 17.42 -17.89 22.31
N CYS A 132 16.53 -18.32 21.39
CA CYS A 132 16.60 -19.66 20.79
C CYS A 132 16.76 -19.67 19.27
N GLY A 133 16.80 -18.50 18.62
CA GLY A 133 17.00 -18.38 17.17
C GLY A 133 15.77 -18.72 16.30
N LEU A 134 14.64 -19.11 16.90
CA LEU A 134 13.44 -19.45 16.17
C LEU A 134 12.82 -18.20 15.51
N LYS A 135 12.27 -18.41 14.33
CA LYS A 135 11.58 -17.38 13.55
C LYS A 135 10.10 -17.39 13.85
N HIS A 136 9.54 -16.20 14.00
CA HIS A 136 8.13 -15.96 14.32
C HIS A 136 7.54 -14.93 13.37
N SER A 137 6.22 -15.00 13.16
CA SER A 137 5.48 -13.92 12.51
C SER A 137 5.64 -12.61 13.30
N ILE A 138 5.55 -11.49 12.61
CA ILE A 138 5.68 -10.14 13.20
C ILE A 138 4.67 -9.88 14.32
N GLU A 139 3.55 -10.61 14.35
CA GLU A 139 2.47 -10.48 15.34
C GLU A 139 2.90 -10.92 16.75
N PHE A 140 3.82 -11.86 16.83
CA PHE A 140 4.27 -12.37 18.13
C PHE A 140 5.16 -11.35 18.85
N THR A 141 4.87 -11.14 20.12
CA THR A 141 5.65 -10.26 21.01
C THR A 141 6.65 -11.04 21.86
N LYS A 142 6.37 -12.33 22.08
CA LYS A 142 7.21 -13.28 22.84
C LYS A 142 7.38 -14.56 22.06
N CYS A 143 8.50 -15.21 22.26
CA CYS A 143 8.77 -16.53 21.70
C CYS A 143 7.90 -17.58 22.42
N GLU A 144 7.15 -18.37 21.65
CA GLU A 144 6.28 -19.42 22.18
C GLU A 144 7.05 -20.59 22.80
N VAL A 145 8.33 -20.73 22.45
CA VAL A 145 9.20 -21.84 22.95
C VAL A 145 9.97 -21.46 24.20
N CYS A 146 10.63 -20.30 24.21
CA CYS A 146 11.51 -19.92 25.34
C CYS A 146 11.03 -18.69 26.12
N GLY A 147 9.89 -18.10 25.75
CA GLY A 147 9.30 -16.94 26.42
C GLY A 147 10.05 -15.61 26.22
N THR A 148 11.19 -15.61 25.53
CA THR A 148 11.99 -14.40 25.30
C THR A 148 11.22 -13.37 24.48
N ARG A 149 11.32 -12.09 24.86
CA ARG A 149 10.69 -11.00 24.12
C ARG A 149 11.32 -10.82 22.74
N LEU A 150 10.48 -10.83 21.70
CA LEU A 150 10.91 -10.66 20.32
C LEU A 150 11.05 -9.17 20.00
N ARG A 151 12.26 -8.73 19.69
CA ARG A 151 12.58 -7.31 19.39
C ARG A 151 13.06 -7.08 17.97
N ASN A 152 13.69 -8.08 17.36
CA ASN A 152 14.34 -7.94 16.07
C ASN A 152 13.36 -8.31 14.95
N VAL A 153 13.16 -7.39 14.03
CA VAL A 153 12.41 -7.61 12.80
C VAL A 153 13.42 -7.86 11.67
N GLY A 154 13.38 -9.03 11.12
CA GLY A 154 14.15 -9.40 9.93
C GLY A 154 13.30 -9.34 8.67
N LYS A 155 13.96 -9.27 7.53
CA LYS A 155 13.34 -9.19 6.20
C LYS A 155 13.65 -10.47 5.43
N LYS A 156 12.63 -11.21 5.02
CA LYS A 156 12.77 -12.40 4.18
C LYS A 156 12.30 -12.10 2.77
N ILE A 157 13.14 -12.34 1.78
CA ILE A 157 12.78 -12.28 0.37
C ILE A 157 11.96 -13.54 0.05
N VAL A 158 10.77 -13.37 -0.52
CA VAL A 158 9.87 -14.49 -0.86
C VAL A 158 9.95 -14.82 -2.35
N LYS A 159 10.16 -13.81 -3.20
CA LYS A 159 10.32 -13.98 -4.66
C LYS A 159 11.28 -12.94 -5.22
N GLU A 160 12.01 -13.35 -6.22
CA GLU A 160 12.74 -12.47 -7.14
C GLU A 160 11.87 -12.12 -8.35
#